data_5ba92446acc900fde31bf9d27530d8e6
#
_entry.id   5ba92446acc900fde31bf9d27530d8e6
#
_cell.length_a   1.000
_cell.length_b   1.000
_cell.length_c   1.000
_cell.angle_alpha   90.00
_cell.angle_beta   90.00
_cell.angle_gamma   90.00
#
_symmetry.space_group_name_H-M   'P 1'
#
loop_
_entity.id
_entity.type
_entity.pdbx_description
1 polymer ?
#
loop_
_entity_poly.entity_id
_entity_poly.type
_entity_poly.pdbx_seq_one_letter_code
_entity_poly.pdbx_strand_id
1 'polypeptide(L)'
;SLHPTAKAPGLGGGPVDYAALVLRHDGKPQAFDLGPGDTIDQTVSHLLAAMTDSSSDWEESAKALDQLVMSPLRGALKGKTHYYISADGQLSLVPFAVLPNSEGKGQLLDAVEISYVTSGRDLLRQAGGELHNNVALVADPQFSLASKSAAPAATEQNRATGVFRGLRLGKVAPLPGTRQEAKAIEKLLKKTEVSVLMGSEATKREFLKIE
;
A
#
# COMPACT_ATOMS: atom_id res chain seq x y z
N SER A 1 -14.63 24.52 25.56
CA SER A 1 -13.27 24.37 26.09
C SER A 1 -12.98 22.87 26.23
N LEU A 2 -12.32 22.32 25.23
CA LEU A 2 -11.76 20.95 25.29
C LEU A 2 -10.34 21.11 25.81
N HIS A 3 -10.12 20.74 27.05
CA HIS A 3 -8.77 20.50 27.54
C HIS A 3 -8.39 19.05 27.19
N PRO A 4 -7.40 18.83 26.34
CA PRO A 4 -6.82 17.50 26.22
C PRO A 4 -5.80 17.34 27.35
N THR A 5 -6.19 16.62 28.41
CA THR A 5 -5.21 16.04 29.32
C THR A 5 -4.70 14.74 28.71
N ALA A 6 -4.07 14.82 27.54
CA ALA A 6 -3.27 13.72 27.06
C ALA A 6 -1.91 13.79 27.73
N LYS A 7 -1.72 12.99 28.76
CA LYS A 7 -0.41 12.65 29.30
C LYS A 7 0.41 12.09 28.16
N ALA A 8 1.49 12.79 27.76
CA ALA A 8 2.39 12.27 26.74
C ALA A 8 2.81 10.85 27.14
N PRO A 9 2.66 9.85 26.28
CA PRO A 9 3.14 8.51 26.59
C PRO A 9 4.66 8.59 26.72
N GLY A 10 5.17 8.21 27.88
CA GLY A 10 6.59 7.96 28.04
C GLY A 10 7.03 6.90 27.03
N LEU A 11 8.25 6.97 26.55
CA LEU A 11 8.92 6.00 25.64
C LEU A 11 9.13 4.62 26.33
N GLY A 12 8.06 4.01 26.81
CA GLY A 12 8.01 2.68 27.39
C GLY A 12 6.83 1.96 26.80
N GLY A 13 7.07 0.86 26.07
CA GLY A 13 6.08 0.09 25.32
C GLY A 13 4.91 -0.38 26.18
N GLY A 14 3.88 0.46 26.27
CA GLY A 14 2.55 0.06 26.70
C GLY A 14 1.78 -0.55 25.51
N PRO A 15 0.63 -1.19 25.78
CA PRO A 15 -0.22 -1.69 24.70
C PRO A 15 -0.58 -0.52 23.77
N VAL A 16 -0.43 -0.75 22.48
CA VAL A 16 -0.82 0.19 21.43
C VAL A 16 -2.22 -0.15 21.00
N ASP A 17 -3.13 0.84 21.02
CA ASP A 17 -4.49 0.69 20.52
C ASP A 17 -4.61 1.36 19.14
N TYR A 18 -5.43 0.80 18.26
CA TYR A 18 -5.80 1.45 17.01
C TYR A 18 -7.00 2.37 17.23
N ALA A 19 -6.96 3.50 16.55
CA ALA A 19 -8.09 4.42 16.44
C ALA A 19 -8.30 4.82 14.98
N ALA A 20 -9.56 5.01 14.60
CA ALA A 20 -9.90 5.52 13.29
C ALA A 20 -10.45 6.95 13.39
N LEU A 21 -10.03 7.80 12.47
CA LEU A 21 -10.58 9.13 12.31
C LEU A 21 -11.34 9.20 10.97
N VAL A 22 -12.65 9.38 11.03
CA VAL A 22 -13.49 9.55 9.84
C VAL A 22 -13.78 11.03 9.62
N LEU A 23 -13.35 11.53 8.46
CA LEU A 23 -13.64 12.89 8.01
C LEU A 23 -14.57 12.82 6.81
N ARG A 24 -15.71 13.49 6.90
CA ARG A 24 -16.67 13.63 5.80
C ARG A 24 -16.66 15.08 5.29
N HIS A 25 -16.96 15.24 4.00
CA HIS A 25 -17.07 16.56 3.38
C HIS A 25 -18.05 17.49 4.12
N ASP A 26 -19.09 16.90 4.69
CA ASP A 26 -20.25 17.59 5.27
C ASP A 26 -20.29 17.55 6.82
N GLY A 27 -19.20 17.14 7.48
CA GLY A 27 -19.24 16.89 8.90
C GLY A 27 -17.97 17.22 9.66
N LYS A 28 -18.12 17.15 10.99
CA LYS A 28 -16.96 17.20 11.91
C LYS A 28 -16.23 15.85 11.88
N PRO A 29 -14.92 15.84 12.11
CA PRO A 29 -14.17 14.60 12.29
C PRO A 29 -14.77 13.76 13.44
N GLN A 30 -14.92 12.47 13.21
CA GLN A 30 -15.40 11.50 14.20
C GLN A 30 -14.26 10.52 14.49
N ALA A 31 -13.96 10.33 15.76
CA ALA A 31 -12.96 9.37 16.22
C ALA A 31 -13.63 8.11 16.72
N PHE A 32 -13.05 6.97 16.39
CA PHE A 32 -13.51 5.64 16.79
C PHE A 32 -12.34 4.90 17.41
N ASP A 33 -12.54 4.32 18.56
CA ASP A 33 -11.63 3.37 19.17
C ASP A 33 -11.83 2.01 18.49
N LEU A 34 -10.78 1.43 17.92
CA LEU A 34 -10.80 0.12 17.28
C LEU A 34 -10.30 -0.99 18.22
N GLY A 35 -9.78 -0.60 19.39
CA GLY A 35 -9.29 -1.52 20.40
C GLY A 35 -7.83 -1.94 20.24
N PRO A 36 -7.44 -3.03 20.94
CA PRO A 36 -6.05 -3.42 21.11
C PRO A 36 -5.33 -3.73 19.80
N GLY A 37 -4.19 -3.09 19.63
CA GLY A 37 -3.36 -3.27 18.44
C GLY A 37 -2.91 -4.70 18.20
N ASP A 38 -2.52 -5.41 19.24
CA ASP A 38 -2.10 -6.82 19.13
C ASP A 38 -3.20 -7.71 18.52
N THR A 39 -4.45 -7.47 18.88
CA THR A 39 -5.60 -8.23 18.34
C THR A 39 -5.79 -7.94 16.85
N ILE A 40 -5.73 -6.68 16.47
CA ILE A 40 -5.88 -6.25 15.08
C ILE A 40 -4.70 -6.77 14.25
N ASP A 41 -3.46 -6.62 14.73
CA ASP A 41 -2.26 -7.06 14.02
C ASP A 41 -2.22 -8.57 13.78
N GLN A 42 -2.67 -9.37 14.77
CA GLN A 42 -2.83 -10.81 14.61
C GLN A 42 -3.90 -11.14 13.56
N THR A 43 -5.04 -10.46 13.60
CA THR A 43 -6.11 -10.67 12.62
C THR A 43 -5.69 -10.30 11.21
N VAL A 44 -4.92 -9.22 11.05
CA VAL A 44 -4.30 -8.84 9.76
C VAL A 44 -3.35 -9.94 9.29
N SER A 45 -2.49 -10.44 10.18
CA SER A 45 -1.53 -11.51 9.84
C SER A 45 -2.25 -12.78 9.39
N HIS A 46 -3.35 -13.14 10.04
CA HIS A 46 -4.17 -14.29 9.65
C HIS A 46 -4.81 -14.09 8.28
N LEU A 47 -5.36 -12.92 7.99
CA LEU A 47 -5.93 -12.61 6.68
C LEU A 47 -4.88 -12.73 5.58
N LEU A 48 -3.71 -12.10 5.76
CA LEU A 48 -2.65 -12.13 4.76
C LEU A 48 -2.11 -13.55 4.52
N ALA A 49 -1.99 -14.35 5.58
CA ALA A 49 -1.60 -15.75 5.45
C ALA A 49 -2.66 -16.57 4.69
N ALA A 50 -3.94 -16.39 5.03
CA ALA A 50 -5.04 -17.08 4.36
C ALA A 50 -5.14 -16.71 2.88
N MET A 51 -4.87 -15.46 2.50
CA MET A 51 -4.89 -15.02 1.10
C MET A 51 -3.73 -15.59 0.27
N THR A 52 -2.65 -16.04 0.90
CA THR A 52 -1.53 -16.69 0.20
C THR A 52 -1.69 -18.21 0.09
N ASP A 53 -2.60 -18.80 0.85
CA ASP A 53 -2.90 -20.23 0.84
C ASP A 53 -4.20 -20.50 0.07
N SER A 54 -4.09 -21.08 -1.11
CA SER A 54 -5.25 -21.40 -1.99
C SER A 54 -6.23 -22.40 -1.36
N SER A 55 -5.87 -23.08 -0.29
CA SER A 55 -6.72 -24.01 0.46
C SER A 55 -7.46 -23.35 1.63
N SER A 56 -7.14 -22.12 1.97
CA SER A 56 -7.69 -21.40 3.11
C SER A 56 -8.96 -20.62 2.76
N ASP A 57 -9.89 -20.59 3.73
CA ASP A 57 -11.06 -19.69 3.67
C ASP A 57 -10.64 -18.29 4.15
N TRP A 58 -10.10 -17.49 3.24
CA TRP A 58 -9.70 -16.11 3.54
C TRP A 58 -10.91 -15.21 3.82
N GLU A 59 -12.12 -15.57 3.37
CA GLU A 59 -13.32 -14.77 3.58
C GLU A 59 -13.72 -14.70 5.06
N GLU A 60 -13.51 -15.79 5.82
CA GLU A 60 -13.75 -15.79 7.27
C GLU A 60 -12.76 -14.86 7.98
N SER A 61 -11.48 -14.91 7.61
CA SER A 61 -10.47 -13.99 8.14
C SER A 61 -10.77 -12.53 7.79
N ALA A 62 -11.27 -12.26 6.57
CA ALA A 62 -11.71 -10.93 6.16
C ALA A 62 -12.92 -10.43 6.99
N LYS A 63 -13.87 -11.31 7.28
CA LYS A 63 -15.02 -10.97 8.17
C LYS A 63 -14.57 -10.64 9.59
N ALA A 64 -13.63 -11.41 10.13
CA ALA A 64 -13.09 -11.14 11.46
C ALA A 64 -12.41 -9.77 11.53
N LEU A 65 -11.60 -9.42 10.53
CA LEU A 65 -10.95 -8.11 10.44
C LEU A 65 -11.98 -6.98 10.25
N ASP A 66 -12.96 -7.19 9.38
CA ASP A 66 -14.05 -6.23 9.14
C ASP A 66 -14.80 -5.87 10.43
N GLN A 67 -15.08 -6.85 11.27
CA GLN A 67 -15.75 -6.62 12.54
C GLN A 67 -14.97 -5.70 13.47
N LEU A 68 -13.64 -5.81 13.45
CA LEU A 68 -12.78 -4.97 14.28
C LEU A 68 -12.58 -3.57 13.70
N VAL A 69 -12.44 -3.45 12.38
CA VAL A 69 -11.97 -2.23 11.75
C VAL A 69 -13.06 -1.46 11.02
N MET A 70 -13.85 -2.11 10.16
CA MET A 70 -14.84 -1.40 9.33
C MET A 70 -16.24 -1.34 9.98
N SER A 71 -16.63 -2.36 10.69
CA SER A 71 -17.95 -2.42 11.33
C SER A 71 -18.22 -1.23 12.26
N PRO A 72 -17.28 -0.80 13.13
CA PRO A 72 -17.47 0.39 13.96
C PRO A 72 -17.69 1.68 13.15
N LEU A 73 -17.16 1.74 11.94
CA LEU A 73 -17.20 2.93 11.09
C LEU A 73 -18.43 3.02 10.19
N ARG A 74 -19.18 1.91 10.01
CA ARG A 74 -20.28 1.82 9.04
C ARG A 74 -21.35 2.91 9.21
N GLY A 75 -21.64 3.30 10.45
CA GLY A 75 -22.58 4.40 10.72
C GLY A 75 -22.10 5.73 10.12
N ALA A 76 -20.83 6.04 10.30
CA ALA A 76 -20.23 7.26 9.76
C ALA A 76 -20.01 7.22 8.24
N LEU A 77 -19.87 6.04 7.67
CA LEU A 77 -19.61 5.81 6.23
C LEU A 77 -20.91 5.65 5.42
N LYS A 78 -22.06 5.61 6.05
CA LYS A 78 -23.36 5.35 5.40
C LYS A 78 -23.61 6.32 4.25
N GLY A 79 -23.97 5.77 3.08
CA GLY A 79 -24.32 6.53 1.87
C GLY A 79 -23.12 7.15 1.15
N LYS A 80 -21.90 6.82 1.53
CA LYS A 80 -20.70 7.23 0.81
C LYS A 80 -20.29 6.14 -0.18
N THR A 81 -19.91 6.55 -1.37
CA THR A 81 -19.53 5.67 -2.49
C THR A 81 -18.04 5.70 -2.81
N HIS A 82 -17.30 6.59 -2.18
CA HIS A 82 -15.84 6.70 -2.36
C HIS A 82 -15.16 6.87 -0.99
N TYR A 83 -14.21 6.00 -0.71
CA TYR A 83 -13.42 6.02 0.52
C TYR A 83 -11.96 6.33 0.21
N TYR A 84 -11.42 7.34 0.87
CA TYR A 84 -10.00 7.62 0.93
C TYR A 84 -9.45 7.01 2.22
N ILE A 85 -8.56 6.03 2.08
CA ILE A 85 -8.02 5.28 3.22
C ILE A 85 -6.56 5.64 3.41
N SER A 86 -6.23 6.14 4.61
CA SER A 86 -4.87 6.34 5.07
C SER A 86 -4.66 5.46 6.29
N ALA A 87 -4.14 4.27 6.07
CA ALA A 87 -3.89 3.29 7.14
C ALA A 87 -2.44 3.38 7.63
N ASP A 88 -2.23 3.05 8.90
CA ASP A 88 -0.93 2.99 9.54
C ASP A 88 -0.70 1.62 10.19
N GLY A 89 0.54 1.32 10.58
CA GLY A 89 0.91 0.04 11.16
C GLY A 89 0.61 -1.14 10.24
N GLN A 90 0.17 -2.26 10.81
CA GLN A 90 -0.17 -3.47 10.06
C GLN A 90 -1.41 -3.26 9.16
N LEU A 91 -2.30 -2.34 9.50
CA LEU A 91 -3.44 -2.01 8.66
C LEU A 91 -3.04 -1.47 7.28
N SER A 92 -1.84 -0.90 7.12
CA SER A 92 -1.34 -0.46 5.82
C SER A 92 -1.09 -1.60 4.82
N LEU A 93 -1.02 -2.84 5.29
CA LEU A 93 -0.86 -4.05 4.47
C LEU A 93 -2.20 -4.65 4.03
N VAL A 94 -3.32 -4.16 4.59
CA VAL A 94 -4.65 -4.73 4.34
C VAL A 94 -5.19 -4.25 2.99
N PRO A 95 -5.55 -5.16 2.10
CA PRO A 95 -6.33 -4.83 0.92
C PRO A 95 -7.80 -4.62 1.31
N PHE A 96 -8.16 -3.42 1.80
CA PHE A 96 -9.51 -3.14 2.28
C PHE A 96 -10.62 -3.49 1.28
N ALA A 97 -10.30 -3.50 0.01
CA ALA A 97 -11.22 -3.87 -1.07
C ALA A 97 -11.85 -5.26 -0.92
N VAL A 98 -11.13 -6.21 -0.30
CA VAL A 98 -11.62 -7.59 -0.12
C VAL A 98 -12.46 -7.78 1.14
N LEU A 99 -12.51 -6.79 2.04
CA LEU A 99 -13.35 -6.88 3.23
C LEU A 99 -14.84 -6.92 2.84
N PRO A 100 -15.72 -7.52 3.66
CA PRO A 100 -17.15 -7.56 3.39
C PRO A 100 -17.76 -6.17 3.21
N ASN A 101 -18.68 -6.04 2.26
CA ASN A 101 -19.47 -4.82 2.13
C ASN A 101 -20.48 -4.67 3.30
N SER A 102 -21.14 -3.52 3.39
CA SER A 102 -22.10 -3.22 4.47
C SER A 102 -23.35 -4.10 4.48
N GLU A 103 -23.65 -4.77 3.38
CA GLU A 103 -24.79 -5.66 3.23
C GLU A 103 -24.45 -7.11 3.59
N GLY A 104 -23.16 -7.42 3.80
CA GLY A 104 -22.67 -8.78 4.02
C GLY A 104 -22.76 -9.68 2.79
N LYS A 105 -22.99 -9.10 1.62
CA LYS A 105 -23.07 -9.78 0.32
C LYS A 105 -22.01 -9.25 -0.62
N GLY A 106 -20.94 -10.01 -0.81
CA GLY A 106 -19.80 -9.57 -1.62
C GLY A 106 -18.80 -8.70 -0.86
N GLN A 107 -17.89 -8.11 -1.60
CA GLN A 107 -16.74 -7.37 -1.08
C GLN A 107 -17.00 -5.86 -1.05
N LEU A 108 -16.18 -5.13 -0.31
CA LEU A 108 -16.25 -3.67 -0.26
C LEU A 108 -16.03 -3.04 -1.63
N LEU A 109 -15.15 -3.61 -2.44
CA LEU A 109 -14.90 -3.27 -3.84
C LEU A 109 -16.18 -3.23 -4.71
N ASP A 110 -17.16 -4.09 -4.42
CA ASP A 110 -18.41 -4.16 -5.20
C ASP A 110 -19.36 -3.00 -4.89
N ALA A 111 -19.16 -2.32 -3.76
CA ALA A 111 -20.07 -1.32 -3.25
C ALA A 111 -19.50 0.10 -3.28
N VAL A 112 -18.18 0.26 -3.20
CA VAL A 112 -17.53 1.57 -3.11
C VAL A 112 -16.22 1.62 -3.88
N GLU A 113 -15.87 2.81 -4.33
CA GLU A 113 -14.55 3.11 -4.85
C GLU A 113 -13.57 3.37 -3.69
N ILE A 114 -12.36 2.82 -3.77
CA ILE A 114 -11.35 2.96 -2.73
C ILE A 114 -10.10 3.60 -3.31
N SER A 115 -9.65 4.69 -2.68
CA SER A 115 -8.36 5.32 -2.97
C SER A 115 -7.48 5.27 -1.73
N TYR A 116 -6.30 4.68 -1.86
CA TYR A 116 -5.30 4.68 -0.80
C TYR A 116 -4.47 5.97 -0.87
N VAL A 117 -4.32 6.63 0.25
CA VAL A 117 -3.54 7.86 0.39
C VAL A 117 -2.55 7.71 1.55
N THR A 118 -1.39 8.34 1.42
CA THR A 118 -0.38 8.31 2.51
C THR A 118 -0.85 9.17 3.69
N SER A 119 -1.55 10.25 3.40
CA SER A 119 -2.17 11.10 4.41
C SER A 119 -3.31 11.92 3.79
N GLY A 120 -4.20 12.46 4.62
CA GLY A 120 -5.25 13.38 4.15
C GLY A 120 -4.71 14.62 3.44
N ARG A 121 -3.42 14.94 3.61
CA ARG A 121 -2.76 16.04 2.89
C ARG A 121 -2.64 15.77 1.40
N ASP A 122 -2.61 14.50 0.99
CA ASP A 122 -2.55 14.12 -0.44
C ASP A 122 -3.80 14.58 -1.20
N LEU A 123 -4.93 14.68 -0.51
CA LEU A 123 -6.19 15.18 -1.08
C LEU A 123 -6.15 16.69 -1.39
N LEU A 124 -5.22 17.42 -0.77
CA LEU A 124 -5.02 18.84 -1.01
C LEU A 124 -4.03 19.11 -2.16
N ARG A 125 -3.35 18.08 -2.64
CA ARG A 125 -2.46 18.20 -3.80
C ARG A 125 -3.34 18.41 -5.03
N GLN A 126 -3.38 19.62 -5.54
CA GLN A 126 -3.93 19.86 -6.87
C GLN A 126 -3.08 19.06 -7.86
N ALA A 127 -3.74 18.33 -8.72
CA ALA A 127 -3.09 17.75 -9.89
C ALA A 127 -2.64 18.90 -10.79
N GLY A 128 -1.58 19.57 -10.38
CA GLY A 128 -0.97 20.71 -11.06
C GLY A 128 0.30 20.24 -11.75
N GLY A 129 0.15 19.69 -12.93
CA GLY A 129 1.21 19.40 -13.86
C GLY A 129 0.58 19.36 -15.26
N GLU A 130 1.27 19.87 -16.26
CA GLU A 130 0.89 19.58 -17.63
C GLU A 130 0.88 18.06 -17.79
N LEU A 131 -0.23 17.52 -18.32
CA LEU A 131 -0.32 16.12 -18.68
C LEU A 131 0.65 15.91 -19.85
N HIS A 132 1.82 15.39 -19.56
CA HIS A 132 2.74 14.98 -20.60
C HIS A 132 2.19 13.73 -21.30
N ASN A 133 2.09 13.76 -22.63
CA ASN A 133 1.65 12.63 -23.43
C ASN A 133 2.77 11.58 -23.66
N ASN A 134 3.77 11.55 -22.80
CA ASN A 134 4.83 10.58 -22.83
C ASN A 134 4.58 9.45 -21.80
N VAL A 135 4.91 8.23 -22.17
CA VAL A 135 4.77 7.04 -21.34
C VAL A 135 6.14 6.39 -21.16
N ALA A 136 6.49 6.09 -19.92
CA ALA A 136 7.67 5.28 -19.62
C ALA A 136 7.25 3.84 -19.26
N LEU A 137 7.77 2.85 -20.00
CA LEU A 137 7.60 1.43 -19.73
C LEU A 137 8.90 0.86 -19.19
N VAL A 138 8.89 0.33 -17.98
CA VAL A 138 10.03 -0.35 -17.37
C VAL A 138 9.65 -1.80 -17.14
N ALA A 139 10.36 -2.74 -17.81
CA ALA A 139 10.01 -4.16 -17.76
C ALA A 139 11.23 -5.06 -17.81
N ASP A 140 11.10 -6.28 -17.28
CA ASP A 140 12.12 -7.33 -17.29
C ASP A 140 13.51 -6.80 -16.87
N PRO A 141 13.65 -6.15 -15.70
CA PRO A 141 14.94 -5.61 -15.28
C PRO A 141 15.94 -6.74 -15.01
N GLN A 142 17.19 -6.50 -15.32
CA GLN A 142 18.26 -7.43 -15.00
C GLN A 142 18.67 -7.24 -13.53
N PHE A 143 18.09 -8.03 -12.64
CA PHE A 143 18.35 -7.95 -11.19
C PHE A 143 19.78 -8.32 -10.77
N SER A 144 20.54 -9.00 -11.65
CA SER A 144 21.91 -9.46 -11.39
C SER A 144 22.95 -8.67 -12.18
N LEU A 145 22.78 -7.36 -12.32
CA LEU A 145 23.87 -6.51 -12.81
C LEU A 145 25.02 -6.57 -11.81
N ALA A 146 26.00 -7.44 -12.08
CA ALA A 146 27.27 -7.39 -11.39
C ALA A 146 27.83 -5.98 -11.60
N SER A 147 27.97 -5.25 -10.50
CA SER A 147 28.67 -3.97 -10.50
C SER A 147 30.08 -4.23 -11.02
N LYS A 148 30.36 -3.84 -12.27
CA LYS A 148 31.71 -3.87 -12.86
C LYS A 148 32.61 -2.79 -12.28
N SER A 149 32.33 -2.32 -11.07
CA SER A 149 33.17 -1.34 -10.38
C SER A 149 32.98 -1.46 -8.89
N ALA A 150 33.79 -2.29 -8.26
CA ALA A 150 34.34 -1.98 -6.94
C ALA A 150 35.44 -3.01 -6.62
N ALA A 151 36.65 -2.54 -6.55
CA ALA A 151 37.71 -3.13 -5.73
C ALA A 151 37.19 -3.37 -4.29
N PRO A 152 37.75 -4.34 -3.53
CA PRO A 152 37.28 -4.61 -2.19
C PRO A 152 37.69 -3.47 -1.27
N ALA A 153 36.79 -2.54 -1.03
CA ALA A 153 36.92 -1.55 0.02
C ALA A 153 36.12 -2.00 1.24
N ALA A 154 36.86 -2.08 2.33
CA ALA A 154 36.46 -2.44 3.66
C ALA A 154 35.15 -1.75 4.12
N THR A 155 34.43 -2.55 4.93
CA THR A 155 33.72 -2.12 6.15
C THR A 155 33.11 -0.72 6.14
N GLU A 156 31.86 -0.55 5.73
CA GLU A 156 30.99 0.47 6.28
C GLU A 156 29.62 -0.11 6.62
N GLN A 157 29.36 -0.04 7.92
CA GLN A 157 28.09 -0.35 8.56
C GLN A 157 26.98 0.52 7.97
N ASN A 158 26.29 0.04 6.96
CA ASN A 158 25.03 0.63 6.54
C ASN A 158 23.98 0.38 7.60
N ARG A 159 23.79 1.37 8.47
CA ARG A 159 22.60 1.55 9.29
C ARG A 159 21.41 1.92 8.41
N ALA A 160 20.99 1.01 7.57
CA ALA A 160 19.69 1.08 6.95
C ALA A 160 18.69 0.47 7.92
N THR A 161 17.75 1.29 8.32
CA THR A 161 16.62 1.05 9.21
C THR A 161 16.01 -0.34 9.11
N GLY A 162 15.77 -0.95 10.26
CA GLY A 162 15.52 -2.37 10.52
C GLY A 162 14.31 -3.06 9.89
N VAL A 163 13.61 -2.45 8.93
CA VAL A 163 12.43 -3.05 8.30
C VAL A 163 12.79 -4.03 7.17
N PHE A 164 13.95 -3.89 6.53
CA PHE A 164 14.36 -4.75 5.42
C PHE A 164 15.31 -5.91 5.78
N ARG A 165 15.60 -6.13 7.07
CA ARG A 165 16.56 -7.15 7.50
C ARG A 165 16.06 -8.60 7.37
N GLY A 166 14.77 -8.81 7.09
CA GLY A 166 14.16 -10.14 6.92
C GLY A 166 14.08 -10.65 5.49
N LEU A 167 14.10 -9.77 4.49
CA LEU A 167 14.08 -10.15 3.09
C LEU A 167 15.51 -10.41 2.61
N ARG A 168 16.00 -11.64 2.81
CA ARG A 168 17.07 -12.18 1.96
C ARG A 168 16.44 -12.30 0.57
N LEU A 169 16.54 -11.24 -0.23
CA LEU A 169 16.30 -11.33 -1.66
C LEU A 169 17.32 -12.31 -2.21
N GLY A 170 16.92 -13.57 -2.33
CA GLY A 170 17.66 -14.56 -3.11
C GLY A 170 17.88 -14.02 -4.53
N LYS A 171 18.59 -14.76 -5.36
CA LYS A 171 18.73 -14.40 -6.79
C LYS A 171 17.31 -14.25 -7.37
N VAL A 172 16.92 -13.01 -7.68
CA VAL A 172 15.64 -12.74 -8.33
C VAL A 172 15.74 -13.25 -9.76
N ALA A 173 14.83 -14.14 -10.14
CA ALA A 173 14.77 -14.69 -11.49
C ALA A 173 14.32 -13.60 -12.48
N PRO A 174 14.80 -13.66 -13.75
CA PRO A 174 14.28 -12.81 -14.81
C PRO A 174 12.78 -12.98 -14.98
N LEU A 175 12.09 -11.93 -15.39
CA LEU A 175 10.65 -11.89 -15.63
C LEU A 175 10.32 -11.76 -17.13
N PRO A 176 10.55 -12.81 -17.95
CA PRO A 176 10.41 -12.71 -19.40
C PRO A 176 8.97 -12.41 -19.86
N GLY A 177 7.97 -12.74 -19.05
CA GLY A 177 6.57 -12.38 -19.29
C GLY A 177 6.35 -10.88 -19.35
N THR A 178 6.99 -10.12 -18.46
CA THR A 178 6.84 -8.66 -18.43
C THR A 178 7.45 -7.97 -19.66
N ARG A 179 8.45 -8.59 -20.30
CA ARG A 179 9.00 -8.12 -21.58
C ARG A 179 7.97 -8.26 -22.71
N GLN A 180 7.22 -9.34 -22.72
CA GLN A 180 6.18 -9.56 -23.74
C GLN A 180 5.01 -8.60 -23.54
N GLU A 181 4.63 -8.39 -22.27
CA GLU A 181 3.59 -7.44 -21.88
C GLU A 181 3.97 -6.00 -22.28
N ALA A 182 5.16 -5.53 -21.95
CA ALA A 182 5.61 -4.20 -22.33
C ALA A 182 5.61 -3.99 -23.85
N LYS A 183 6.03 -4.99 -24.64
CA LYS A 183 5.95 -4.92 -26.11
C LYS A 183 4.51 -4.88 -26.63
N ALA A 184 3.58 -5.53 -25.94
CA ALA A 184 2.16 -5.48 -26.29
C ALA A 184 1.58 -4.10 -26.00
N ILE A 185 1.91 -3.52 -24.84
CA ILE A 185 1.50 -2.17 -24.44
C ILE A 185 2.07 -1.12 -25.41
N GLU A 186 3.37 -1.20 -25.74
CA GLU A 186 4.02 -0.32 -26.72
C GLU A 186 3.27 -0.30 -28.06
N LYS A 187 2.83 -1.46 -28.53
CA LYS A 187 2.05 -1.58 -29.76
C LYS A 187 0.68 -0.92 -29.69
N LEU A 188 0.06 -0.91 -28.50
CA LEU A 188 -1.24 -0.25 -28.28
C LEU A 188 -1.10 1.27 -28.22
N LEU A 189 0.02 1.78 -27.74
CA LEU A 189 0.30 3.20 -27.55
C LEU A 189 0.86 3.90 -28.80
N LYS A 190 0.56 3.43 -30.00
CA LYS A 190 1.11 3.87 -31.31
C LYS A 190 1.10 5.37 -31.60
N LYS A 191 0.32 6.16 -30.86
CA LYS A 191 0.17 7.62 -31.02
C LYS A 191 0.82 8.43 -29.90
N THR A 192 1.48 7.75 -28.97
CA THR A 192 2.07 8.35 -27.77
C THR A 192 3.57 8.13 -27.82
N GLU A 193 4.33 9.09 -27.38
CA GLU A 193 5.78 8.92 -27.20
C GLU A 193 6.02 7.95 -26.05
N VAL A 194 6.65 6.81 -26.36
CA VAL A 194 6.88 5.73 -25.40
C VAL A 194 8.36 5.48 -25.22
N SER A 195 8.87 5.72 -24.03
CA SER A 195 10.22 5.34 -23.62
C SER A 195 10.20 3.95 -22.99
N VAL A 196 10.93 2.99 -23.59
CA VAL A 196 10.94 1.59 -23.11
C VAL A 196 12.31 1.25 -22.55
N LEU A 197 12.36 0.92 -21.26
CA LEU A 197 13.56 0.46 -20.56
C LEU A 197 13.42 -1.04 -20.21
N MET A 198 14.32 -1.88 -20.75
CA MET A 198 14.30 -3.33 -20.51
C MET A 198 15.70 -3.87 -20.22
N GLY A 199 15.77 -4.99 -19.50
CA GLY A 199 17.01 -5.70 -19.21
C GLY A 199 18.01 -4.80 -18.47
N SER A 200 19.20 -4.61 -19.04
CA SER A 200 20.27 -3.79 -18.46
C SER A 200 19.98 -2.28 -18.46
N GLU A 201 19.03 -1.83 -19.26
CA GLU A 201 18.61 -0.43 -19.34
C GLU A 201 17.54 -0.09 -18.30
N ALA A 202 16.82 -1.08 -17.76
CA ALA A 202 15.82 -0.92 -16.72
C ALA A 202 16.49 -0.58 -15.38
N THR A 203 17.13 0.57 -15.29
CA THR A 203 17.81 1.06 -14.09
C THR A 203 17.22 2.38 -13.62
N LYS A 204 17.32 2.64 -12.30
CA LYS A 204 16.92 3.93 -11.72
C LYS A 204 17.58 5.11 -12.46
N ARG A 205 18.85 4.98 -12.85
CA ARG A 205 19.58 6.05 -13.53
C ARG A 205 18.99 6.37 -14.90
N GLU A 206 18.65 5.34 -15.67
CA GLU A 206 18.06 5.55 -17.00
C GLU A 206 16.62 6.05 -16.90
N PHE A 207 15.87 5.54 -15.93
CA PHE A 207 14.50 6.03 -15.65
C PHE A 207 14.47 7.53 -15.31
N LEU A 208 15.43 8.01 -14.52
CA LEU A 208 15.50 9.43 -14.14
C LEU A 208 15.95 10.37 -15.28
N LYS A 209 16.28 9.85 -16.46
CA LYS A 209 16.59 10.64 -17.66
C LYS A 209 15.38 10.83 -18.57
N ILE A 210 14.28 10.13 -18.29
CA ILE A 210 13.03 10.28 -19.03
C ILE A 210 12.36 11.53 -18.50
N GLU A 211 12.29 12.59 -19.28
CA GLU A 211 11.61 13.85 -19.01
C GLU A 211 10.18 13.82 -19.55
#